data_6016f4f3889efb59690d5501ae87b892
#
_entry.id   6016f4f3889efb59690d5501ae87b892
#
_cell.length_a   1.000
_cell.length_b   1.000
_cell.length_c   1.000
_cell.angle_alpha   90.00
_cell.angle_beta   90.00
_cell.angle_gamma   90.00
#
_symmetry.space_group_name_H-M   'P 1'
#
loop_
_entity.id
_entity.type
_entity.pdbx_description
1 polymer ?
#
loop_
_entity_poly.entity_id
_entity_poly.type
_entity_poly.pdbx_seq_one_letter_code
_entity_poly.pdbx_strand_id
1 'polypeptide(L)'
;MREAGIGRVLVASLHQGIADILPTRLGFYENWLNAEGLREGTIGLAPLYAVLSFLRQEGAAYNLITTRAGEYAAEWTVESMAPLRRSMIRAAPLWLRRRMLLRLSKRLVRDSYRGSRAISRLRRGMASVDVRASIFCTVREPVPHPLCGFYAAAFTKMMAMFNVGARAEVVACRGTGGQKCVLKVALNGKSAS
;
A
#
# COMPACT_ATOMS: atom_id res chain seq x y z
N MET A 1 6.57 -22.57 -14.53
CA MET A 1 6.36 -21.10 -14.36
C MET A 1 6.24 -20.84 -12.88
N ARG A 2 7.16 -20.07 -12.26
CA ARG A 2 7.00 -19.68 -10.85
C ARG A 2 5.84 -18.69 -10.77
N GLU A 3 4.78 -19.03 -10.06
CA GLU A 3 3.66 -18.13 -9.81
C GLU A 3 4.17 -16.81 -9.23
N ALA A 4 3.61 -15.71 -9.71
CA ALA A 4 3.96 -14.39 -9.24
C ALA A 4 3.53 -14.27 -7.77
N GLY A 5 4.51 -14.31 -6.86
CA GLY A 5 4.26 -14.32 -5.43
C GLY A 5 3.59 -13.03 -4.97
N ILE A 6 2.47 -13.16 -4.28
CA ILE A 6 1.78 -12.08 -3.58
C ILE A 6 2.37 -11.97 -2.18
N GLY A 7 2.60 -10.74 -1.71
CA GLY A 7 3.12 -10.50 -0.37
C GLY A 7 2.07 -10.79 0.71
N ARG A 8 2.44 -11.56 1.72
CA ARG A 8 1.57 -11.89 2.87
C ARG A 8 1.01 -10.63 3.54
N VAL A 9 1.82 -9.58 3.66
CA VAL A 9 1.41 -8.31 4.27
C VAL A 9 0.26 -7.66 3.52
N LEU A 10 0.28 -7.69 2.17
CA LEU A 10 -0.81 -7.14 1.36
C LEU A 10 -2.13 -7.87 1.63
N VAL A 11 -2.11 -9.19 1.59
CA VAL A 11 -3.35 -9.98 1.75
C VAL A 11 -3.89 -9.87 3.17
N ALA A 12 -3.03 -9.99 4.18
CA ALA A 12 -3.42 -9.86 5.58
C ALA A 12 -3.98 -8.45 5.88
N SER A 13 -3.34 -7.40 5.36
CA SER A 13 -3.82 -6.03 5.58
C SER A 13 -5.13 -5.74 4.86
N LEU A 14 -5.36 -6.31 3.66
CA LEU A 14 -6.66 -6.24 3.00
C LEU A 14 -7.74 -6.97 3.78
N HIS A 15 -7.45 -8.18 4.26
CA HIS A 15 -8.37 -8.94 5.10
C HIS A 15 -8.78 -8.12 6.34
N GLN A 16 -7.80 -7.55 7.06
CA GLN A 16 -8.09 -6.71 8.23
C GLN A 16 -8.87 -5.45 7.86
N GLY A 17 -8.54 -4.79 6.76
CA GLY A 17 -9.29 -3.62 6.28
C GLY A 17 -10.74 -3.95 5.94
N ILE A 18 -11.01 -5.15 5.37
CA ILE A 18 -12.36 -5.64 5.12
C ILE A 18 -13.08 -5.93 6.44
N ALA A 19 -12.42 -6.60 7.38
CA ALA A 19 -12.97 -6.90 8.70
C ALA A 19 -13.41 -5.63 9.45
N ASP A 20 -12.63 -4.57 9.38
CA ASP A 20 -12.93 -3.31 10.06
C ASP A 20 -14.10 -2.54 9.41
N ILE A 21 -14.21 -2.56 8.09
CA ILE A 21 -15.15 -1.70 7.34
C ILE A 21 -16.41 -2.44 6.91
N LEU A 22 -16.30 -3.72 6.57
CA LEU A 22 -17.40 -4.57 6.11
C LEU A 22 -17.46 -5.90 6.88
N PRO A 23 -17.60 -5.88 8.22
CA PRO A 23 -17.55 -7.09 9.05
C PRO A 23 -18.63 -8.12 8.65
N THR A 24 -19.80 -7.67 8.22
CA THR A 24 -20.90 -8.54 7.80
C THR A 24 -20.64 -9.27 6.48
N ARG A 25 -19.71 -8.79 5.68
CA ARG A 25 -19.32 -9.39 4.40
C ARG A 25 -17.98 -10.13 4.46
N LEU A 26 -17.32 -10.15 5.61
CA LEU A 26 -15.99 -10.74 5.77
C LEU A 26 -15.98 -12.22 5.30
N GLY A 27 -16.94 -13.03 5.71
CA GLY A 27 -17.03 -14.43 5.32
C GLY A 27 -17.10 -14.66 3.80
N PHE A 28 -17.72 -13.74 3.04
CA PHE A 28 -17.72 -13.80 1.59
C PHE A 28 -16.29 -13.65 1.03
N TYR A 29 -15.52 -12.69 1.56
CA TYR A 29 -14.15 -12.43 1.10
C TYR A 29 -13.15 -13.47 1.58
N GLU A 30 -13.37 -14.08 2.75
CA GLU A 30 -12.53 -15.16 3.29
C GLU A 30 -12.52 -16.40 2.42
N ASN A 31 -13.62 -16.69 1.72
CA ASN A 31 -13.66 -17.78 0.74
C ASN A 31 -12.65 -17.61 -0.40
N TRP A 32 -12.24 -16.37 -0.70
CA TRP A 32 -11.25 -16.03 -1.73
C TRP A 32 -9.86 -15.79 -1.15
N LEU A 33 -9.81 -15.19 0.04
CA LEU A 33 -8.57 -14.89 0.77
C LEU A 33 -8.20 -16.01 1.75
N ASN A 34 -8.45 -17.25 1.38
CA ASN A 34 -8.24 -18.44 2.19
C ASN A 34 -7.12 -18.29 3.22
N ALA A 35 -7.49 -18.35 4.53
CA ALA A 35 -6.55 -18.16 5.64
C ALA A 35 -5.42 -19.20 5.64
N GLU A 36 -5.67 -20.39 5.13
CA GLU A 36 -4.71 -21.46 4.98
C GLU A 36 -3.69 -21.13 3.87
N GLY A 37 -4.13 -20.66 2.72
CA GLY A 37 -3.26 -20.18 1.65
C GLY A 37 -2.42 -18.96 2.07
N LEU A 38 -2.95 -18.13 3.00
CA LEU A 38 -2.18 -17.04 3.64
C LEU A 38 -1.02 -17.56 4.49
N ARG A 39 -1.24 -18.59 5.28
CA ARG A 39 -0.21 -19.23 6.12
C ARG A 39 0.86 -19.90 5.29
N GLU A 40 0.47 -20.55 4.20
CA GLU A 40 1.36 -21.27 3.30
C GLU A 40 2.04 -20.37 2.25
N GLY A 41 1.56 -19.14 2.08
CA GLY A 41 2.07 -18.23 1.04
C GLY A 41 1.68 -18.62 -0.38
N THR A 42 0.59 -19.38 -0.53
CA THR A 42 0.11 -19.99 -1.79
C THR A 42 -1.09 -19.29 -2.40
N ILE A 43 -1.46 -18.08 -1.93
CA ILE A 43 -2.57 -17.35 -2.56
C ILE A 43 -2.17 -16.96 -3.98
N GLY A 44 -2.92 -17.52 -4.93
CA GLY A 44 -2.77 -17.20 -6.35
C GLY A 44 -3.23 -15.77 -6.68
N LEU A 45 -2.78 -15.25 -7.81
CA LEU A 45 -3.19 -13.94 -8.31
C LEU A 45 -4.69 -13.88 -8.61
N ALA A 46 -5.28 -14.96 -9.12
CA ALA A 46 -6.68 -14.98 -9.53
C ALA A 46 -7.66 -14.71 -8.36
N PRO A 47 -7.53 -15.37 -7.20
CA PRO A 47 -8.34 -15.04 -6.02
C PRO A 47 -8.22 -13.57 -5.59
N LEU A 48 -7.01 -13.03 -5.56
CA LEU A 48 -6.81 -11.64 -5.17
C LEU A 48 -7.42 -10.65 -6.18
N TYR A 49 -7.35 -10.94 -7.48
CA TYR A 49 -8.04 -10.13 -8.49
C TYR A 49 -9.56 -10.20 -8.33
N ALA A 50 -10.12 -11.36 -8.01
CA ALA A 50 -11.54 -11.50 -7.72
C ALA A 50 -11.95 -10.62 -6.52
N VAL A 51 -11.22 -10.70 -5.41
CA VAL A 51 -11.44 -9.86 -4.23
C VAL A 51 -11.39 -8.38 -4.59
N LEU A 52 -10.35 -7.92 -5.27
CA LEU A 52 -10.23 -6.52 -5.67
C LEU A 52 -11.35 -6.09 -6.64
N SER A 53 -11.83 -7.00 -7.48
CA SER A 53 -12.96 -6.74 -8.39
C SER A 53 -14.27 -6.56 -7.62
N PHE A 54 -14.55 -7.45 -6.66
CA PHE A 54 -15.75 -7.32 -5.80
C PHE A 54 -15.67 -6.08 -4.90
N LEU A 55 -14.51 -5.80 -4.29
CA LEU A 55 -14.32 -4.61 -3.46
C LEU A 55 -14.60 -3.31 -4.23
N ARG A 56 -14.24 -3.23 -5.51
CA ARG A 56 -14.56 -2.07 -6.34
C ARG A 56 -16.06 -1.84 -6.51
N GLN A 57 -16.87 -2.89 -6.44
CA GLN A 57 -18.34 -2.80 -6.51
C GLN A 57 -18.95 -2.26 -5.20
N GLU A 58 -18.21 -2.28 -4.09
CA GLU A 58 -18.64 -1.70 -2.81
C GLU A 58 -18.60 -0.16 -2.79
N GLY A 59 -18.30 0.49 -3.90
CA GLY A 59 -18.33 1.94 -4.05
C GLY A 59 -17.39 2.67 -3.09
N ALA A 60 -17.93 3.54 -2.24
CA ALA A 60 -17.14 4.34 -1.29
C ALA A 60 -16.35 3.47 -0.29
N ALA A 61 -16.85 2.30 0.08
CA ALA A 61 -16.17 1.39 1.01
C ALA A 61 -14.83 0.89 0.46
N TYR A 62 -14.66 0.78 -0.87
CA TYR A 62 -13.39 0.43 -1.48
C TYR A 62 -12.25 1.35 -1.01
N ASN A 63 -12.46 2.65 -1.04
CA ASN A 63 -11.45 3.62 -0.65
C ASN A 63 -11.12 3.53 0.85
N LEU A 64 -12.12 3.32 1.70
CA LEU A 64 -11.93 3.15 3.15
C LEU A 64 -11.13 1.88 3.44
N ILE A 65 -11.51 0.76 2.84
CA ILE A 65 -10.84 -0.53 3.00
C ILE A 65 -9.39 -0.45 2.53
N THR A 66 -9.14 0.06 1.34
CA THR A 66 -7.78 0.13 0.79
C THR A 66 -6.91 1.12 1.57
N THR A 67 -7.46 2.21 2.08
CA THR A 67 -6.76 3.15 2.97
C THR A 67 -6.38 2.44 4.26
N ARG A 68 -7.34 1.82 4.94
CA ARG A 68 -7.11 1.09 6.18
C ARG A 68 -6.11 -0.04 6.02
N ALA A 69 -6.23 -0.81 4.95
CA ALA A 69 -5.26 -1.86 4.59
C ALA A 69 -3.85 -1.30 4.36
N GLY A 70 -3.74 -0.14 3.71
CA GLY A 70 -2.45 0.54 3.53
C GLY A 70 -1.80 0.96 4.84
N GLU A 71 -2.60 1.45 5.80
CA GLU A 71 -2.14 1.78 7.15
C GLU A 71 -1.61 0.54 7.89
N TYR A 72 -2.36 -0.56 7.90
CA TYR A 72 -1.92 -1.84 8.49
C TYR A 72 -0.65 -2.37 7.83
N ALA A 73 -0.58 -2.31 6.51
CA ALA A 73 0.63 -2.76 5.80
C ALA A 73 1.87 -1.97 6.22
N ALA A 74 1.74 -0.66 6.47
CA ALA A 74 2.83 0.16 6.98
C ALA A 74 3.18 -0.20 8.43
N GLU A 75 2.19 -0.33 9.31
CA GLU A 75 2.36 -0.69 10.72
C GLU A 75 3.12 -2.03 10.83
N TRP A 76 2.61 -3.08 10.21
CA TRP A 76 3.23 -4.41 10.28
C TRP A 76 4.61 -4.47 9.62
N THR A 77 4.82 -3.69 8.55
CA THR A 77 6.16 -3.55 7.96
C THR A 77 7.16 -2.93 8.94
N VAL A 78 6.73 -1.93 9.70
CA VAL A 78 7.58 -1.28 10.71
C VAL A 78 7.76 -2.17 11.94
N GLU A 79 6.71 -2.83 12.40
CA GLU A 79 6.74 -3.73 13.57
C GLU A 79 7.63 -4.96 13.33
N SER A 80 7.64 -5.49 12.11
CA SER A 80 8.50 -6.61 11.73
C SER A 80 9.99 -6.24 11.59
N MET A 81 10.32 -4.94 11.64
CA MET A 81 11.72 -4.50 11.58
C MET A 81 12.45 -4.76 12.89
N ALA A 82 13.73 -5.14 12.80
CA ALA A 82 14.60 -5.23 13.96
C ALA A 82 14.61 -3.90 14.77
N PRO A 83 14.53 -3.96 16.12
CA PRO A 83 14.49 -2.76 16.96
C PRO A 83 15.66 -1.79 16.70
N LEU A 84 16.86 -2.31 16.51
CA LEU A 84 18.05 -1.53 16.18
C LEU A 84 17.85 -0.69 14.90
N ARG A 85 17.29 -1.29 13.84
CA ARG A 85 17.02 -0.58 12.60
C ARG A 85 15.96 0.53 12.78
N ARG A 86 14.92 0.30 13.59
CA ARG A 86 13.93 1.34 13.93
C ARG A 86 14.58 2.50 14.66
N SER A 87 15.44 2.21 15.66
CA SER A 87 16.17 3.22 16.41
C SER A 87 17.11 4.03 15.51
N MET A 88 17.85 3.38 14.63
CA MET A 88 18.72 4.06 13.64
C MET A 88 17.93 5.04 12.76
N ILE A 89 16.75 4.63 12.26
CA ILE A 89 15.91 5.52 11.45
C ILE A 89 15.43 6.70 12.29
N ARG A 90 15.00 6.50 13.54
CA ARG A 90 14.55 7.56 14.45
C ARG A 90 15.65 8.55 14.79
N ALA A 91 16.86 8.08 15.03
CA ALA A 91 18.03 8.90 15.35
C ALA A 91 18.60 9.66 14.14
N ALA A 92 18.28 9.24 12.92
CA ALA A 92 18.81 9.85 11.71
C ALA A 92 18.32 11.31 11.54
N PRO A 93 19.16 12.22 11.01
CA PRO A 93 18.74 13.56 10.63
C PRO A 93 17.54 13.53 9.68
N LEU A 94 16.68 14.53 9.72
CA LEU A 94 15.39 14.55 8.99
C LEU A 94 15.55 14.27 7.49
N TRP A 95 16.57 14.84 6.83
CA TRP A 95 16.83 14.64 5.40
C TRP A 95 17.17 13.17 5.06
N LEU A 96 17.96 12.53 5.94
CA LEU A 96 18.34 11.11 5.79
C LEU A 96 17.17 10.21 6.13
N ARG A 97 16.42 10.52 7.20
CA ARG A 97 15.22 9.81 7.62
C ARG A 97 14.19 9.75 6.49
N ARG A 98 13.90 10.89 5.83
CA ARG A 98 13.03 10.96 4.65
C ARG A 98 13.47 10.00 3.53
N ARG A 99 14.76 9.97 3.22
CA ARG A 99 15.31 9.06 2.19
C ARG A 99 15.20 7.59 2.59
N MET A 100 15.47 7.26 3.87
CA MET A 100 15.36 5.90 4.38
C MET A 100 13.89 5.42 4.33
N LEU A 101 12.95 6.26 4.74
CA LEU A 101 11.53 5.93 4.71
C LEU A 101 10.99 5.80 3.29
N LEU A 102 11.39 6.64 2.36
CA LEU A 102 11.04 6.46 0.94
C LEU A 102 11.58 5.12 0.39
N ARG A 103 12.78 4.70 0.79
CA ARG A 103 13.31 3.38 0.41
C ARG A 103 12.50 2.25 1.02
N LEU A 104 12.09 2.38 2.29
CA LEU A 104 11.27 1.40 2.98
C LEU A 104 9.88 1.29 2.33
N SER A 105 9.24 2.42 2.02
CA SER A 105 7.94 2.44 1.32
C SER A 105 8.04 1.82 -0.08
N LYS A 106 9.13 2.06 -0.81
CA LYS A 106 9.39 1.39 -2.10
C LYS A 106 9.56 -0.12 -1.95
N ARG A 107 10.16 -0.57 -0.85
CA ARG A 107 10.28 -1.99 -0.54
C ARG A 107 8.90 -2.59 -0.27
N LEU A 108 8.03 -1.91 0.49
CA LEU A 108 6.66 -2.35 0.70
C LEU A 108 5.91 -2.55 -0.63
N VAL A 109 6.03 -1.61 -1.58
CA VAL A 109 5.43 -1.76 -2.92
C VAL A 109 5.92 -3.01 -3.64
N ARG A 110 7.22 -3.25 -3.62
CA ARG A 110 7.82 -4.43 -4.26
C ARG A 110 7.42 -5.73 -3.57
N ASP A 111 7.35 -5.70 -2.24
CA ASP A 111 7.04 -6.86 -1.42
C ASP A 111 5.51 -7.16 -1.39
N SER A 112 4.67 -6.20 -1.80
CA SER A 112 3.22 -6.39 -1.96
C SER A 112 2.87 -7.30 -3.14
N TYR A 113 3.59 -7.15 -4.26
CA TYR A 113 3.41 -7.98 -5.44
C TYR A 113 4.72 -8.05 -6.23
N ARG A 114 5.15 -9.26 -6.58
CA ARG A 114 6.47 -9.51 -7.20
C ARG A 114 6.72 -8.75 -8.51
N GLY A 115 5.67 -8.36 -9.22
CA GLY A 115 5.74 -7.52 -10.42
C GLY A 115 5.80 -6.02 -10.13
N SER A 116 5.44 -5.60 -8.94
CA SER A 116 5.35 -4.16 -8.59
C SER A 116 6.71 -3.55 -8.33
N ARG A 117 6.88 -2.33 -8.82
CA ARG A 117 8.08 -1.51 -8.56
C ARG A 117 7.68 -0.07 -8.29
N ALA A 118 8.40 0.62 -7.42
CA ALA A 118 8.24 2.04 -7.17
C ALA A 118 9.54 2.79 -7.49
N ILE A 119 9.44 3.82 -8.33
CA ILE A 119 10.54 4.72 -8.65
C ILE A 119 10.22 6.07 -8.02
N SER A 120 11.09 6.57 -7.16
CA SER A 120 10.89 7.85 -6.48
C SER A 120 11.92 8.89 -6.93
N ARG A 121 11.45 10.13 -7.10
CA ARG A 121 12.27 11.32 -7.31
C ARG A 121 11.94 12.32 -6.21
N LEU A 122 12.94 12.75 -5.46
CA LEU A 122 12.79 13.74 -4.38
C LEU A 122 13.36 15.09 -4.84
N ARG A 123 12.53 16.13 -4.86
CA ARG A 123 12.93 17.50 -5.17
C ARG A 123 12.22 18.47 -4.21
N ARG A 124 12.97 19.36 -3.57
CA ARG A 124 12.46 20.47 -2.73
C ARG A 124 11.38 20.05 -1.73
N GLY A 125 11.58 18.95 -1.00
CA GLY A 125 10.61 18.46 -0.01
C GLY A 125 9.37 17.74 -0.58
N MET A 126 9.28 17.57 -1.90
CA MET A 126 8.24 16.80 -2.58
C MET A 126 8.84 15.54 -3.20
N ALA A 127 8.29 14.38 -2.88
CA ALA A 127 8.63 13.15 -3.58
C ALA A 127 7.53 12.79 -4.59
N SER A 128 7.95 12.50 -5.83
CA SER A 128 7.08 11.88 -6.83
C SER A 128 7.43 10.40 -6.90
N VAL A 129 6.46 9.52 -6.75
CA VAL A 129 6.62 8.07 -6.76
C VAL A 129 5.79 7.47 -7.88
N ASP A 130 6.46 6.90 -8.88
CA ASP A 130 5.83 6.13 -9.96
C ASP A 130 5.72 4.67 -9.54
N VAL A 131 4.48 4.20 -9.35
CA VAL A 131 4.18 2.80 -8.98
C VAL A 131 3.86 2.02 -10.25
N ARG A 132 4.78 1.16 -10.65
CA ARG A 132 4.64 0.30 -11.82
C ARG A 132 4.03 -1.04 -11.46
N ALA A 133 3.17 -1.56 -12.34
CA ALA A 133 2.47 -2.82 -12.18
C ALA A 133 1.72 -2.91 -10.83
N SER A 134 0.96 -1.86 -10.49
CA SER A 134 0.08 -1.89 -9.32
C SER A 134 -1.02 -2.93 -9.51
N ILE A 135 -1.14 -3.87 -8.58
CA ILE A 135 -2.18 -4.89 -8.58
C ILE A 135 -3.59 -4.29 -8.46
N PHE A 136 -3.71 -3.14 -7.77
CA PHE A 136 -4.98 -2.44 -7.60
C PHE A 136 -5.52 -1.84 -8.90
N CYS A 137 -4.66 -1.56 -9.87
CA CYS A 137 -5.00 -0.90 -11.13
C CYS A 137 -5.16 -1.88 -12.30
N THR A 138 -5.26 -3.17 -12.02
CA THR A 138 -5.59 -4.18 -13.03
C THR A 138 -7.11 -4.20 -13.20
N VAL A 139 -7.59 -3.38 -14.13
CA VAL A 139 -9.01 -3.25 -14.48
C VAL A 139 -9.19 -3.45 -15.98
N ARG A 140 -10.37 -3.91 -16.38
CA ARG A 140 -10.73 -4.06 -17.80
C ARG A 140 -11.13 -2.71 -18.41
N GLU A 141 -11.89 -1.94 -17.64
CA GLU A 141 -12.39 -0.62 -18.04
C GLU A 141 -11.97 0.43 -17.02
N PRO A 142 -11.72 1.67 -17.45
CA PRO A 142 -11.40 2.76 -16.54
C PRO A 142 -12.54 3.00 -15.54
N VAL A 143 -12.14 3.27 -14.30
CA VAL A 143 -13.08 3.61 -13.21
C VAL A 143 -12.97 5.10 -12.86
N PRO A 144 -14.03 5.71 -12.29
CA PRO A 144 -14.05 7.15 -12.02
C PRO A 144 -13.08 7.61 -10.94
N HIS A 145 -12.60 6.70 -10.06
CA HIS A 145 -11.77 7.04 -8.91
C HIS A 145 -10.43 6.32 -8.92
N PRO A 146 -9.35 6.97 -8.41
CA PRO A 146 -8.04 6.34 -8.30
C PRO A 146 -8.07 5.11 -7.39
N LEU A 147 -7.49 4.00 -7.85
CA LEU A 147 -7.46 2.73 -7.14
C LEU A 147 -6.21 2.51 -6.26
N CYS A 148 -5.23 3.41 -6.32
CA CYS A 148 -3.94 3.27 -5.63
C CYS A 148 -3.94 3.85 -4.21
N GLY A 149 -5.10 4.05 -3.57
CA GLY A 149 -5.24 4.59 -2.21
C GLY A 149 -4.43 3.83 -1.17
N PHE A 150 -4.36 2.51 -1.28
CA PHE A 150 -3.52 1.65 -0.45
C PHE A 150 -2.08 2.15 -0.32
N TYR A 151 -1.42 2.46 -1.43
CA TYR A 151 -0.04 2.93 -1.39
C TYR A 151 0.08 4.33 -0.80
N ALA A 152 -0.86 5.22 -1.10
CA ALA A 152 -0.87 6.58 -0.53
C ALA A 152 -1.01 6.53 0.99
N ALA A 153 -1.94 5.73 1.51
CA ALA A 153 -2.12 5.51 2.94
C ALA A 153 -0.88 4.90 3.59
N ALA A 154 -0.31 3.85 2.98
CA ALA A 154 0.88 3.18 3.49
C ALA A 154 2.08 4.14 3.57
N PHE A 155 2.30 4.99 2.57
CA PHE A 155 3.38 5.97 2.58
C PHE A 155 3.18 7.03 3.66
N THR A 156 1.96 7.58 3.78
CA THR A 156 1.60 8.57 4.81
C THR A 156 1.81 7.99 6.20
N LYS A 157 1.26 6.82 6.48
CA LYS A 157 1.36 6.16 7.79
C LYS A 157 2.80 5.82 8.16
N MET A 158 3.57 5.25 7.20
CA MET A 158 4.97 4.91 7.45
C MET A 158 5.82 6.15 7.80
N MET A 159 5.58 7.29 7.16
CA MET A 159 6.26 8.54 7.50
C MET A 159 5.87 9.02 8.90
N ALA A 160 4.57 8.98 9.23
CA ALA A 160 4.05 9.41 10.53
C ALA A 160 4.64 8.59 11.69
N MET A 161 4.80 7.27 11.54
CA MET A 161 5.38 6.38 12.56
C MET A 161 6.83 6.75 12.95
N PHE A 162 7.51 7.53 12.13
CA PHE A 162 8.86 8.03 12.39
C PHE A 162 8.90 9.56 12.56
N ASN A 163 7.79 10.18 12.93
CA ASN A 163 7.68 11.61 13.15
C ASN A 163 8.14 12.46 11.94
N VAL A 164 7.81 12.00 10.75
CA VAL A 164 7.98 12.76 9.50
C VAL A 164 6.60 13.19 9.04
N GLY A 165 6.29 14.49 9.17
CA GLY A 165 5.06 15.04 8.61
C GLY A 165 5.06 14.83 7.09
N ALA A 166 4.14 14.03 6.59
CA ALA A 166 4.00 13.76 5.19
C ALA A 166 2.55 13.43 4.83
N ARG A 167 2.14 13.81 3.63
CA ARG A 167 0.88 13.41 3.04
C ARG A 167 1.13 12.91 1.63
N ALA A 168 0.70 11.71 1.37
CA ALA A 168 0.76 11.09 0.06
C ALA A 168 -0.61 11.14 -0.61
N GLU A 169 -0.65 11.54 -1.87
CA GLU A 169 -1.87 11.63 -2.68
C GLU A 169 -1.65 10.96 -4.03
N VAL A 170 -2.69 10.31 -4.56
CA VAL A 170 -2.68 9.75 -5.91
C VAL A 170 -3.00 10.87 -6.90
N VAL A 171 -2.04 11.24 -7.73
CA VAL A 171 -2.24 12.31 -8.76
C VAL A 171 -2.45 11.77 -10.16
N ALA A 172 -2.11 10.52 -10.40
CA ALA A 172 -2.42 9.80 -11.63
C ALA A 172 -2.59 8.32 -11.33
N CYS A 173 -3.54 7.67 -11.97
CA CYS A 173 -3.84 6.26 -11.76
C CYS A 173 -4.16 5.57 -13.09
N ARG A 174 -3.61 4.38 -13.30
CA ARG A 174 -3.94 3.54 -14.46
C ARG A 174 -5.39 3.07 -14.45
N GLY A 175 -5.94 2.85 -13.25
CA GLY A 175 -7.33 2.46 -13.08
C GLY A 175 -8.33 3.50 -13.59
N THR A 176 -7.94 4.79 -13.70
CA THR A 176 -8.75 5.86 -14.26
C THR A 176 -8.43 6.17 -15.73
N GLY A 177 -7.78 5.24 -16.45
CA GLY A 177 -7.34 5.45 -17.84
C GLY A 177 -6.00 6.16 -18.01
N GLY A 178 -5.33 6.53 -16.92
CA GLY A 178 -4.01 7.13 -16.97
C GLY A 178 -2.91 6.15 -17.41
N GLN A 179 -1.84 6.65 -18.01
CA GLN A 179 -0.71 5.80 -18.43
C GLN A 179 0.16 5.30 -17.27
N LYS A 180 0.11 5.98 -16.12
CA LYS A 180 0.98 5.74 -14.95
C LYS A 180 0.18 5.82 -13.65
N CYS A 181 0.70 5.17 -12.60
CA CYS A 181 0.25 5.40 -11.23
C CYS A 181 1.29 6.27 -10.52
N VAL A 182 0.96 7.51 -10.22
CA VAL A 182 1.88 8.46 -9.61
C VAL A 182 1.32 8.95 -8.29
N LEU A 183 2.11 8.81 -7.24
CA LEU A 183 1.86 9.42 -5.93
C LEU A 183 2.73 10.67 -5.79
N LYS A 184 2.15 11.75 -5.27
CA LYS A 184 2.90 12.89 -4.72
C LYS A 184 2.93 12.77 -3.20
N VAL A 185 4.13 12.82 -2.62
CA VAL A 185 4.34 12.76 -1.18
C VAL A 185 4.93 14.11 -0.76
N ALA A 186 4.11 14.94 -0.15
CA ALA A 186 4.55 16.20 0.44
C ALA A 186 5.25 15.87 1.78
N LEU A 187 6.54 16.19 1.87
CA LEU A 187 7.38 15.96 3.04
C LEU A 187 7.57 17.28 3.81
N ASN A 188 6.46 17.86 4.26
CA ASN A 188 6.50 19.13 4.98
C ASN A 188 7.05 18.91 6.40
N GLY A 189 8.02 19.73 6.79
CA GLY A 189 8.89 19.49 7.94
C GLY A 189 8.30 19.72 9.33
N LYS A 190 6.99 19.82 9.53
CA LYS A 190 6.40 19.88 10.87
C LYS A 190 5.36 18.77 10.99
N SER A 191 5.57 17.84 11.92
CA SER A 191 4.49 17.04 12.47
C SER A 191 3.51 18.00 13.12
N ALA A 192 2.23 17.89 12.79
CA ALA A 192 1.21 18.46 13.67
C ALA A 192 1.41 17.81 15.05
N SER A 193 1.77 18.60 16.03
CA SER A 193 1.75 18.27 17.44
C SER A 193 0.32 18.12 17.92
#